data_1aafc22160f7c3f6c2aac4fe2548d420
#
_entry.id   1aafc22160f7c3f6c2aac4fe2548d420
#
_cell.length_a   1.000
_cell.length_b   1.000
_cell.length_c   1.000
_cell.angle_alpha   90.00
_cell.angle_beta   90.00
_cell.angle_gamma   90.00
#
_symmetry.space_group_name_H-M   'P 1'
#
loop_
_entity.id
_entity.type
_entity.pdbx_description
1 polymer ?
#
loop_
_entity_poly.entity_id
_entity_poly.type
_entity_poly.pdbx_seq_one_letter_code
_entity_poly.pdbx_strand_id
1 'polypeptide(L)'
;MPAPRHRPGVFLLAALLLAPAALRPQEKVFRTGARTVAVYVTVSDESGKLVGDLTQDDFEVYDNGRRQTITLFDSGVQPITVVLMLDRSGSMFSNFSLVRSAAEEFVGRLLPGDKARIGSFSSRIQVDPRDFTGSQRDLIEILRTDLQEPGPTPLWNAVNVGITALQHQDGRRVVLVFTDGVDRPMNSRSIGFTEVVKNAEEHDVMVFAVGLAGRSYYPGRGRGRGASVGAMGTPGGIGAPPEFEQPDAGLPRIAMATGGGYFELTSANNLGTTFSAVANELHRQYALAFTPPTFDGKTHRLEVRVRSPGLKTRARKTYVARPDVL
;
A
#
# COMPACT_ATOMS: atom_id res chain seq x y z
N MET A 1 -0.03 19.95 -93.11
CA MET A 1 0.43 20.50 -91.84
C MET A 1 -0.70 20.39 -90.83
N PRO A 2 -0.62 19.48 -89.85
CA PRO A 2 -1.64 19.36 -88.79
C PRO A 2 -1.22 20.13 -87.52
N ALA A 3 -2.19 20.79 -86.87
CA ALA A 3 -2.05 21.60 -85.67
C ALA A 3 -1.87 20.73 -84.37
N PRO A 4 -1.22 21.30 -83.37
CA PRO A 4 -0.96 20.55 -82.10
C PRO A 4 -2.19 20.54 -81.22
N ARG A 5 -2.48 19.36 -80.65
CA ARG A 5 -3.50 19.11 -79.59
C ARG A 5 -2.95 19.47 -78.25
N HIS A 6 -3.56 20.43 -77.55
CA HIS A 6 -3.33 20.70 -76.11
C HIS A 6 -4.04 19.67 -75.28
N ARG A 7 -3.29 19.05 -74.41
CA ARG A 7 -3.80 18.20 -73.33
C ARG A 7 -3.97 19.04 -72.05
N PRO A 8 -5.10 19.01 -71.35
CA PRO A 8 -5.22 19.66 -70.06
C PRO A 8 -4.54 18.86 -68.98
N GLY A 9 -3.61 19.47 -68.24
CA GLY A 9 -2.99 18.91 -67.07
C GLY A 9 -3.96 18.91 -65.87
N VAL A 10 -4.19 17.74 -65.29
CA VAL A 10 -4.94 17.59 -64.04
C VAL A 10 -4.00 17.91 -62.89
N PHE A 11 -4.17 19.05 -62.24
CA PHE A 11 -3.52 19.35 -60.95
C PHE A 11 -4.25 18.63 -59.82
N LEU A 12 -3.64 17.58 -59.29
CA LEU A 12 -4.10 16.93 -58.06
C LEU A 12 -3.64 17.77 -56.86
N LEU A 13 -4.59 18.48 -56.26
CA LEU A 13 -4.39 19.21 -55.01
C LEU A 13 -4.39 18.18 -53.86
N ALA A 14 -3.21 17.84 -53.35
CA ALA A 14 -3.08 17.03 -52.16
C ALA A 14 -3.42 17.87 -50.91
N ALA A 15 -4.63 17.74 -50.39
CA ALA A 15 -5.03 18.32 -49.11
C ALA A 15 -4.34 17.56 -47.97
N LEU A 16 -3.30 18.18 -47.40
CA LEU A 16 -2.60 17.68 -46.21
C LEU A 16 -3.51 17.89 -44.99
N LEU A 17 -4.20 16.84 -44.56
CA LEU A 17 -4.98 16.83 -43.31
C LEU A 17 -4.00 16.89 -42.12
N LEU A 18 -3.75 18.08 -41.59
CA LEU A 18 -3.12 18.27 -40.27
C LEU A 18 -4.13 17.81 -39.20
N ALA A 19 -4.00 16.58 -38.76
CA ALA A 19 -4.68 16.13 -37.58
C ALA A 19 -4.10 16.89 -36.35
N PRO A 20 -4.93 17.50 -35.49
CA PRO A 20 -4.41 18.12 -34.27
C PRO A 20 -3.78 17.03 -33.41
N ALA A 21 -2.48 17.16 -33.16
CA ALA A 21 -1.80 16.35 -32.16
C ALA A 21 -2.48 16.62 -30.80
N ALA A 22 -3.27 15.67 -30.32
CA ALA A 22 -3.83 15.73 -29.00
C ALA A 22 -2.65 15.79 -28.01
N LEU A 23 -2.42 16.96 -27.43
CA LEU A 23 -1.52 17.15 -26.30
C LEU A 23 -2.03 16.24 -25.17
N ARG A 24 -1.40 15.05 -25.03
CA ARG A 24 -1.58 14.22 -23.85
C ARG A 24 -1.05 15.03 -22.67
N PRO A 25 -1.83 15.23 -21.61
CA PRO A 25 -1.29 15.83 -20.40
C PRO A 25 -0.09 14.99 -19.97
N GLN A 26 1.06 15.63 -19.86
CA GLN A 26 2.27 14.98 -19.37
C GLN A 26 2.03 14.72 -17.89
N GLU A 27 1.82 13.44 -17.52
CA GLU A 27 1.72 13.03 -16.13
C GLU A 27 3.00 13.46 -15.42
N LYS A 28 2.86 14.41 -14.51
CA LYS A 28 3.96 14.85 -13.63
C LYS A 28 4.23 13.73 -12.65
N VAL A 29 4.98 12.70 -13.06
CA VAL A 29 5.55 11.75 -12.12
C VAL A 29 6.53 12.52 -11.25
N PHE A 30 6.31 12.51 -9.94
CA PHE A 30 7.19 13.11 -8.96
C PHE A 30 8.52 12.35 -8.96
N ARG A 31 9.42 12.73 -9.88
CA ARG A 31 10.76 12.18 -9.97
C ARG A 31 11.67 13.03 -9.11
N THR A 32 12.05 12.52 -7.96
CA THR A 32 13.13 13.12 -7.18
C THR A 32 14.44 12.85 -7.92
N GLY A 33 15.19 13.92 -8.22
CA GLY A 33 16.58 13.77 -8.65
C GLY A 33 17.40 13.07 -7.56
N ALA A 34 18.59 12.55 -7.89
CA ALA A 34 19.46 11.76 -6.99
C ALA A 34 19.77 12.43 -5.64
N ARG A 35 19.47 13.71 -5.46
CA ARG A 35 19.79 14.51 -4.27
C ARG A 35 18.59 14.96 -3.44
N THR A 36 17.41 14.47 -3.72
CA THR A 36 16.21 14.91 -2.99
C THR A 36 15.52 13.74 -2.30
N VAL A 37 15.00 14.02 -1.11
CA VAL A 37 14.21 13.08 -0.32
C VAL A 37 12.74 13.40 -0.51
N ALA A 38 11.99 12.47 -1.10
CA ALA A 38 10.54 12.58 -1.22
C ALA A 38 9.87 12.22 0.11
N VAL A 39 8.85 12.98 0.50
CA VAL A 39 8.06 12.76 1.70
C VAL A 39 6.59 12.87 1.35
N TYR A 40 5.86 11.78 1.48
CA TYR A 40 4.41 11.77 1.31
C TYR A 40 3.73 12.01 2.65
N VAL A 41 2.79 12.94 2.69
CA VAL A 41 2.17 13.42 3.92
C VAL A 41 0.66 13.34 3.81
N THR A 42 0.04 12.59 4.72
CA THR A 42 -1.40 12.68 4.97
C THR A 42 -1.66 13.76 5.99
N VAL A 43 -2.61 14.64 5.73
CA VAL A 43 -3.10 15.63 6.69
C VAL A 43 -4.58 15.38 6.96
N SER A 44 -4.94 15.36 8.25
CA SER A 44 -6.33 15.20 8.68
C SER A 44 -6.67 16.20 9.78
N ASP A 45 -7.95 16.55 9.89
CA ASP A 45 -8.48 17.29 11.02
C ASP A 45 -8.66 16.40 12.27
N GLU A 46 -9.19 16.96 13.34
CA GLU A 46 -9.43 16.26 14.60
C GLU A 46 -10.45 15.12 14.45
N SER A 47 -11.37 15.22 13.48
CA SER A 47 -12.36 14.17 13.16
C SER A 47 -11.79 13.04 12.31
N GLY A 48 -10.56 13.18 11.80
CA GLY A 48 -9.92 12.22 10.89
C GLY A 48 -10.24 12.45 9.41
N LYS A 49 -10.96 13.52 9.06
CA LYS A 49 -11.25 13.90 7.68
C LYS A 49 -9.98 14.43 7.00
N LEU A 50 -9.70 13.97 5.79
CA LEU A 50 -8.55 14.41 5.01
C LEU A 50 -8.70 15.89 4.60
N VAL A 51 -7.61 16.64 4.77
CA VAL A 51 -7.47 18.04 4.39
C VAL A 51 -6.61 18.11 3.13
N GLY A 52 -7.12 18.69 2.04
CA GLY A 52 -6.48 18.64 0.70
C GLY A 52 -6.21 20.02 0.08
N ASP A 53 -6.42 21.11 0.79
CA ASP A 53 -6.35 22.50 0.30
C ASP A 53 -5.19 23.31 0.90
N LEU A 54 -4.20 22.62 1.51
CA LEU A 54 -3.01 23.27 2.06
C LEU A 54 -1.99 23.61 0.96
N THR A 55 -1.20 24.64 1.22
CA THR A 55 -0.11 25.14 0.38
C THR A 55 1.25 24.76 0.95
N GLN A 56 2.33 24.96 0.20
CA GLN A 56 3.69 24.72 0.66
C GLN A 56 4.02 25.47 1.96
N ASP A 57 3.49 26.69 2.13
CA ASP A 57 3.79 27.55 3.29
C ASP A 57 3.18 27.03 4.59
N ASP A 58 2.20 26.13 4.50
CA ASP A 58 1.59 25.48 5.64
C ASP A 58 2.47 24.38 6.24
N PHE A 59 3.51 23.92 5.53
CA PHE A 59 4.33 22.80 5.94
C PHE A 59 5.71 23.21 6.44
N GLU A 60 6.21 22.46 7.40
CA GLU A 60 7.58 22.51 7.88
C GLU A 60 8.16 21.11 7.91
N VAL A 61 9.35 20.93 7.31
CA VAL A 61 10.09 19.68 7.29
C VAL A 61 11.35 19.82 8.13
N TYR A 62 11.63 18.83 8.97
CA TYR A 62 12.81 18.80 9.84
C TYR A 62 13.60 17.52 9.62
N ASP A 63 14.91 17.65 9.40
CA ASP A 63 15.89 16.59 9.34
C ASP A 63 16.77 16.65 10.59
N ASN A 64 16.75 15.58 11.41
CA ASN A 64 17.46 15.53 12.69
C ASN A 64 17.22 16.79 13.58
N GLY A 65 15.98 17.30 13.54
CA GLY A 65 15.54 18.50 14.29
C GLY A 65 15.93 19.82 13.65
N ARG A 66 16.60 19.85 12.50
CA ARG A 66 16.93 21.06 11.75
C ARG A 66 15.92 21.28 10.63
N ARG A 67 15.33 22.46 10.60
CA ARG A 67 14.37 22.82 9.55
C ARG A 67 15.04 22.79 8.17
N GLN A 68 14.33 22.20 7.20
CA GLN A 68 14.78 22.09 5.82
C GLN A 68 13.89 22.94 4.91
N THR A 69 14.48 23.40 3.81
CA THR A 69 13.73 24.09 2.74
C THR A 69 13.03 23.05 1.88
N ILE A 70 11.71 23.19 1.73
CA ILE A 70 10.93 22.37 0.80
C ILE A 70 11.28 22.84 -0.61
N THR A 71 11.91 21.96 -1.40
CA THR A 71 12.36 22.25 -2.77
C THR A 71 11.32 21.89 -3.82
N LEU A 72 10.36 21.04 -3.46
CA LEU A 72 9.24 20.66 -4.31
C LEU A 72 8.03 20.39 -3.45
N PHE A 73 6.87 20.87 -3.92
CA PHE A 73 5.56 20.67 -3.31
C PHE A 73 4.55 20.30 -4.41
N ASP A 74 3.77 19.26 -4.16
CA ASP A 74 2.66 18.89 -5.02
C ASP A 74 1.47 18.39 -4.17
N SER A 75 0.31 19.02 -4.35
CA SER A 75 -0.96 18.64 -3.73
C SER A 75 -1.87 17.88 -4.72
N GLY A 76 -1.41 17.67 -5.94
CA GLY A 76 -2.15 16.94 -6.97
C GLY A 76 -2.17 15.44 -6.71
N VAL A 77 -3.03 14.76 -7.46
CA VAL A 77 -3.08 13.29 -7.45
C VAL A 77 -1.79 12.73 -8.04
N GLN A 78 -1.11 11.90 -7.25
CA GLN A 78 0.11 11.23 -7.68
C GLN A 78 -0.17 9.76 -7.93
N PRO A 79 0.31 9.19 -9.05
CA PRO A 79 0.21 7.76 -9.28
C PRO A 79 0.89 6.93 -8.19
N ILE A 80 0.31 5.77 -7.90
CA ILE A 80 0.87 4.80 -6.96
C ILE A 80 1.27 3.51 -7.66
N THR A 81 2.30 2.86 -7.13
CA THR A 81 2.59 1.45 -7.44
C THR A 81 2.35 0.65 -6.18
N VAL A 82 1.37 -0.24 -6.21
CA VAL A 82 0.90 -0.96 -5.00
C VAL A 82 0.98 -2.47 -5.15
N VAL A 83 1.42 -3.14 -4.07
CA VAL A 83 1.20 -4.59 -3.88
C VAL A 83 0.14 -4.75 -2.81
N LEU A 84 -1.00 -5.34 -3.18
CA LEU A 84 -2.09 -5.67 -2.28
C LEU A 84 -1.87 -7.09 -1.76
N MET A 85 -1.48 -7.24 -0.48
CA MET A 85 -1.19 -8.52 0.18
C MET A 85 -2.40 -9.00 0.98
N LEU A 86 -3.02 -10.10 0.54
CA LEU A 86 -4.25 -10.65 1.13
C LEU A 86 -3.95 -11.91 1.94
N ASP A 87 -4.33 -11.91 3.20
CA ASP A 87 -4.26 -13.05 4.08
C ASP A 87 -5.28 -14.13 3.66
N ARG A 88 -4.76 -15.34 3.41
CA ARG A 88 -5.51 -16.54 3.08
C ARG A 88 -5.36 -17.61 4.16
N SER A 89 -5.03 -17.22 5.38
CA SER A 89 -4.96 -18.13 6.52
C SER A 89 -6.30 -18.79 6.84
N GLY A 90 -6.25 -19.86 7.63
CA GLY A 90 -7.46 -20.63 7.97
C GLY A 90 -8.49 -19.82 8.73
N SER A 91 -8.09 -18.83 9.54
CA SER A 91 -8.99 -17.92 10.27
C SER A 91 -9.81 -17.03 9.33
N MET A 92 -9.23 -16.68 8.19
CA MET A 92 -9.87 -15.83 7.18
C MET A 92 -10.93 -16.54 6.33
N PHE A 93 -11.05 -17.88 6.42
CA PHE A 93 -11.90 -18.68 5.51
C PHE A 93 -13.34 -18.17 5.40
N SER A 94 -13.98 -17.84 6.51
CA SER A 94 -15.35 -17.31 6.53
C SER A 94 -15.48 -15.92 5.91
N ASN A 95 -14.38 -15.17 5.81
CA ASN A 95 -14.36 -13.79 5.33
C ASN A 95 -13.81 -13.65 3.90
N PHE A 96 -13.36 -14.72 3.23
CA PHE A 96 -12.71 -14.64 1.93
C PHE A 96 -13.53 -13.94 0.85
N SER A 97 -14.84 -14.17 0.80
CA SER A 97 -15.71 -13.49 -0.17
C SER A 97 -15.74 -11.98 0.04
N LEU A 98 -15.79 -11.54 1.30
CA LEU A 98 -15.81 -10.12 1.67
C LEU A 98 -14.46 -9.46 1.39
N VAL A 99 -13.36 -10.14 1.72
CA VAL A 99 -11.99 -9.67 1.41
C VAL A 99 -11.81 -9.50 -0.09
N ARG A 100 -12.21 -10.49 -0.88
CA ARG A 100 -12.15 -10.42 -2.34
C ARG A 100 -12.95 -9.24 -2.87
N SER A 101 -14.22 -9.10 -2.43
CA SER A 101 -15.07 -7.99 -2.87
C SER A 101 -14.48 -6.63 -2.51
N ALA A 102 -13.90 -6.49 -1.32
CA ALA A 102 -13.24 -5.26 -0.90
C ALA A 102 -11.96 -4.98 -1.72
N ALA A 103 -11.18 -6.01 -2.03
CA ALA A 103 -10.03 -5.89 -2.91
C ALA A 103 -10.42 -5.51 -4.35
N GLU A 104 -11.52 -6.09 -4.89
CA GLU A 104 -12.08 -5.68 -6.18
C GLU A 104 -12.52 -4.21 -6.16
N GLU A 105 -13.12 -3.74 -5.07
CA GLU A 105 -13.50 -2.32 -4.91
C GLU A 105 -12.26 -1.42 -4.88
N PHE A 106 -11.18 -1.81 -4.18
CA PHE A 106 -9.91 -1.07 -4.21
C PHE A 106 -9.33 -0.99 -5.63
N VAL A 107 -9.29 -2.13 -6.34
CA VAL A 107 -8.80 -2.20 -7.73
C VAL A 107 -9.63 -1.29 -8.64
N GLY A 108 -10.97 -1.26 -8.45
CA GLY A 108 -11.87 -0.38 -9.19
C GLY A 108 -11.64 1.12 -8.97
N ARG A 109 -10.91 1.49 -7.89
CA ARG A 109 -10.54 2.88 -7.57
C ARG A 109 -9.13 3.26 -8.03
N LEU A 110 -8.38 2.35 -8.63
CA LEU A 110 -7.10 2.69 -9.24
C LEU A 110 -7.32 3.71 -10.36
N LEU A 111 -6.52 4.74 -10.34
CA LEU A 111 -6.57 5.84 -11.31
C LEU A 111 -5.67 5.54 -12.52
N PRO A 112 -5.87 6.25 -13.65
CA PRO A 112 -4.91 6.22 -14.75
C PRO A 112 -3.50 6.53 -14.24
N GLY A 113 -2.51 5.71 -14.62
CA GLY A 113 -1.13 5.82 -14.13
C GLY A 113 -0.81 4.96 -12.91
N ASP A 114 -1.80 4.54 -12.13
CA ASP A 114 -1.59 3.57 -11.05
C ASP A 114 -1.22 2.21 -11.61
N LYS A 115 -0.41 1.48 -10.83
CA LYS A 115 -0.03 0.10 -11.14
C LYS A 115 -0.15 -0.76 -9.91
N ALA A 116 -0.62 -2.00 -10.10
CA ALA A 116 -0.80 -2.90 -8.97
C ALA A 116 -0.35 -4.33 -9.30
N ARG A 117 -0.11 -5.08 -8.23
CA ARG A 117 -0.02 -6.54 -8.20
C ARG A 117 -0.84 -7.05 -7.03
N ILE A 118 -1.43 -8.23 -7.18
CA ILE A 118 -2.18 -8.90 -6.12
C ILE A 118 -1.28 -9.96 -5.50
N GLY A 119 -1.06 -9.83 -4.20
CA GLY A 119 -0.38 -10.83 -3.40
C GLY A 119 -1.37 -11.61 -2.54
N SER A 120 -1.07 -12.86 -2.30
CA SER A 120 -1.76 -13.69 -1.32
C SER A 120 -0.77 -14.51 -0.52
N PHE A 121 -1.07 -14.76 0.74
CA PHE A 121 -0.18 -15.51 1.62
C PHE A 121 -0.94 -16.49 2.52
N SER A 122 -0.41 -17.69 2.58
CA SER A 122 -0.82 -18.80 3.44
C SER A 122 0.35 -19.79 3.54
N SER A 123 0.20 -21.03 3.08
CA SER A 123 1.29 -22.02 3.00
C SER A 123 2.43 -21.60 2.06
N ARG A 124 2.18 -20.68 1.17
CA ARG A 124 3.15 -20.01 0.28
C ARG A 124 2.80 -18.55 0.15
N ILE A 125 3.72 -17.75 -0.35
CA ILE A 125 3.51 -16.34 -0.66
C ILE A 125 3.60 -16.19 -2.19
N GLN A 126 2.58 -15.60 -2.78
CA GLN A 126 2.44 -15.43 -4.23
C GLN A 126 2.12 -13.97 -4.53
N VAL A 127 2.64 -13.41 -5.62
CA VAL A 127 2.38 -12.04 -6.08
C VAL A 127 2.22 -12.03 -7.59
N ASP A 128 1.03 -11.71 -8.07
CA ASP A 128 0.63 -11.75 -9.48
C ASP A 128 0.03 -10.41 -9.95
N PRO A 129 0.12 -10.12 -11.25
CA PRO A 129 0.91 -10.81 -12.26
C PRO A 129 2.42 -10.56 -12.03
N ARG A 130 3.28 -11.17 -12.86
CA ARG A 130 4.74 -11.00 -12.76
C ARG A 130 5.16 -9.54 -12.81
N ASP A 131 4.53 -8.76 -13.70
CA ASP A 131 4.81 -7.35 -13.89
C ASP A 131 3.66 -6.50 -13.36
N PHE A 132 3.96 -5.29 -12.87
CA PHE A 132 2.94 -4.36 -12.42
C PHE A 132 2.05 -3.91 -13.57
N THR A 133 0.74 -3.94 -13.36
CA THR A 133 -0.26 -3.57 -14.38
C THR A 133 -1.25 -2.54 -13.86
N GLY A 134 -1.73 -1.66 -14.75
CA GLY A 134 -2.88 -0.80 -14.52
C GLY A 134 -4.21 -1.41 -15.00
N SER A 135 -4.19 -2.63 -15.55
CA SER A 135 -5.40 -3.31 -16.03
C SER A 135 -6.26 -3.80 -14.87
N GLN A 136 -7.28 -3.03 -14.51
CA GLN A 136 -8.23 -3.43 -13.48
C GLN A 136 -8.87 -4.79 -13.78
N ARG A 137 -9.15 -5.09 -15.04
CA ARG A 137 -9.72 -6.37 -15.47
C ARG A 137 -8.82 -7.55 -15.09
N ASP A 138 -7.51 -7.46 -15.40
CA ASP A 138 -6.57 -8.55 -15.15
C ASP A 138 -6.35 -8.74 -13.63
N LEU A 139 -6.30 -7.65 -12.87
CA LEU A 139 -6.21 -7.70 -11.41
C LEU A 139 -7.46 -8.34 -10.77
N ILE A 140 -8.66 -8.01 -11.27
CA ILE A 140 -9.92 -8.62 -10.80
C ILE A 140 -9.97 -10.11 -11.16
N GLU A 141 -9.49 -10.50 -12.32
CA GLU A 141 -9.41 -11.91 -12.71
C GLU A 141 -8.52 -12.70 -11.75
N ILE A 142 -7.34 -12.17 -11.38
CA ILE A 142 -6.47 -12.77 -10.37
C ILE A 142 -7.18 -12.92 -9.02
N LEU A 143 -7.88 -11.89 -8.56
CA LEU A 143 -8.66 -11.93 -7.31
C LEU A 143 -9.71 -13.04 -7.30
N ARG A 144 -10.25 -13.39 -8.46
CA ARG A 144 -11.33 -14.39 -8.60
C ARG A 144 -10.83 -15.81 -8.78
N THR A 145 -9.66 -16.00 -9.37
CA THR A 145 -9.16 -17.29 -9.84
C THR A 145 -7.92 -17.79 -9.14
N ASP A 146 -6.96 -16.90 -8.82
CA ASP A 146 -5.59 -17.31 -8.52
C ASP A 146 -5.24 -17.28 -7.02
N LEU A 147 -6.22 -17.02 -6.14
CA LEU A 147 -5.96 -16.99 -4.70
C LEU A 147 -5.78 -18.40 -4.13
N GLN A 148 -4.79 -18.53 -3.24
CA GLN A 148 -4.34 -19.78 -2.67
C GLN A 148 -5.36 -20.47 -1.73
N GLU A 149 -5.12 -21.77 -1.47
CA GLU A 149 -5.76 -22.56 -0.42
C GLU A 149 -5.45 -22.01 0.99
N PRO A 150 -6.36 -22.20 1.97
CA PRO A 150 -6.12 -21.80 3.36
C PRO A 150 -4.87 -22.44 3.98
N GLY A 151 -4.14 -21.71 4.81
CA GLY A 151 -2.91 -22.16 5.44
C GLY A 151 -2.48 -21.31 6.65
N PRO A 152 -1.19 -21.31 7.03
CA PRO A 152 -0.64 -20.47 8.09
C PRO A 152 -0.61 -18.99 7.72
N THR A 153 -0.18 -18.14 8.66
CA THR A 153 -0.12 -16.68 8.51
C THR A 153 1.32 -16.17 8.55
N PRO A 154 2.16 -16.35 7.50
CA PRO A 154 3.53 -15.83 7.46
C PRO A 154 3.53 -14.32 7.14
N LEU A 155 2.97 -13.52 8.05
CA LEU A 155 2.65 -12.11 7.83
C LEU A 155 3.89 -11.28 7.44
N TRP A 156 4.95 -11.34 8.25
CA TRP A 156 6.12 -10.49 7.99
C TRP A 156 6.90 -10.93 6.76
N ASN A 157 6.92 -12.23 6.47
CA ASN A 157 7.45 -12.71 5.20
C ASN A 157 6.65 -12.17 4.01
N ALA A 158 5.32 -12.15 4.10
CA ALA A 158 4.45 -11.65 3.05
C ALA A 158 4.65 -10.15 2.81
N VAL A 159 4.69 -9.34 3.88
CA VAL A 159 4.98 -7.91 3.79
C VAL A 159 6.35 -7.69 3.13
N ASN A 160 7.38 -8.45 3.52
CA ASN A 160 8.71 -8.35 2.93
C ASN A 160 8.75 -8.72 1.44
N VAL A 161 8.00 -9.72 1.02
CA VAL A 161 7.86 -10.05 -0.42
C VAL A 161 7.22 -8.89 -1.18
N GLY A 162 6.18 -8.25 -0.60
CA GLY A 162 5.58 -7.04 -1.17
C GLY A 162 6.57 -5.90 -1.31
N ILE A 163 7.39 -5.64 -0.28
CA ILE A 163 8.45 -4.62 -0.30
C ILE A 163 9.47 -4.94 -1.40
N THR A 164 9.93 -6.19 -1.47
CA THR A 164 10.91 -6.64 -2.47
C THR A 164 10.38 -6.46 -3.89
N ALA A 165 9.12 -6.77 -4.14
CA ALA A 165 8.50 -6.58 -5.45
C ALA A 165 8.50 -5.12 -5.92
N LEU A 166 8.53 -4.17 -4.98
CA LEU A 166 8.48 -2.73 -5.25
C LEU A 166 9.86 -2.05 -5.39
N GLN A 167 10.96 -2.73 -5.07
CA GLN A 167 12.29 -2.12 -4.98
C GLN A 167 12.75 -1.40 -6.27
N HIS A 168 12.34 -1.91 -7.43
CA HIS A 168 12.74 -1.37 -8.74
C HIS A 168 11.64 -0.54 -9.41
N GLN A 169 10.62 -0.15 -8.65
CA GLN A 169 9.55 0.71 -9.14
C GLN A 169 9.85 2.18 -8.82
N ASP A 170 9.54 3.06 -9.77
CA ASP A 170 9.64 4.51 -9.57
C ASP A 170 8.41 5.06 -8.85
N GLY A 171 8.55 6.25 -8.28
CA GLY A 171 7.45 6.98 -7.67
C GLY A 171 7.04 6.45 -6.31
N ARG A 172 5.75 6.56 -5.99
CA ARG A 172 5.20 6.19 -4.69
C ARG A 172 4.90 4.69 -4.61
N ARG A 173 5.66 3.98 -3.76
CA ARG A 173 5.62 2.54 -3.57
C ARG A 173 4.86 2.19 -2.31
N VAL A 174 3.86 1.32 -2.43
CA VAL A 174 2.93 0.98 -1.35
C VAL A 174 2.76 -0.53 -1.23
N VAL A 175 2.87 -1.05 -0.01
CA VAL A 175 2.30 -2.35 0.35
C VAL A 175 1.02 -2.09 1.13
N LEU A 176 -0.10 -2.64 0.67
CA LEU A 176 -1.35 -2.66 1.42
C LEU A 176 -1.60 -4.09 1.88
N VAL A 177 -1.43 -4.35 3.18
CA VAL A 177 -1.65 -5.68 3.75
C VAL A 177 -2.98 -5.76 4.48
N PHE A 178 -3.70 -6.87 4.27
CA PHE A 178 -4.91 -7.21 4.97
C PHE A 178 -4.77 -8.56 5.67
N THR A 179 -5.07 -8.61 6.98
CA THR A 179 -4.97 -9.81 7.82
C THR A 179 -5.90 -9.72 9.04
N ASP A 180 -6.34 -10.85 9.56
CA ASP A 180 -7.03 -10.97 10.86
C ASP A 180 -6.12 -11.58 11.94
N GLY A 181 -4.90 -11.99 11.58
CA GLY A 181 -4.06 -12.82 12.43
C GLY A 181 -2.78 -12.16 12.90
N VAL A 182 -2.13 -12.89 13.80
CA VAL A 182 -0.78 -12.65 14.30
C VAL A 182 0.20 -13.43 13.44
N ASP A 183 1.40 -12.89 13.26
CA ASP A 183 2.46 -13.58 12.51
C ASP A 183 2.71 -14.99 13.06
N ARG A 184 2.67 -15.95 12.17
CA ARG A 184 3.00 -17.36 12.44
C ARG A 184 4.08 -17.82 11.45
N PRO A 185 5.36 -17.66 11.82
CA PRO A 185 6.47 -17.97 10.94
C PRO A 185 6.41 -19.41 10.41
N MET A 186 6.70 -19.60 9.13
CA MET A 186 6.68 -20.93 8.50
C MET A 186 7.89 -21.79 8.93
N ASN A 187 9.01 -21.16 9.25
CA ASN A 187 10.27 -21.82 9.62
C ASN A 187 11.22 -20.86 10.34
N SER A 188 12.35 -21.37 10.80
CA SER A 188 13.37 -20.58 11.52
C SER A 188 14.12 -19.55 10.69
N ARG A 189 13.93 -19.53 9.35
CA ARG A 189 14.53 -18.55 8.44
C ARG A 189 13.54 -17.42 8.09
N SER A 190 12.38 -17.41 8.73
CA SER A 190 11.40 -16.34 8.51
C SER A 190 11.96 -15.00 8.98
N ILE A 191 11.69 -13.97 8.20
CA ILE A 191 12.11 -12.60 8.52
C ILE A 191 11.30 -12.08 9.72
N GLY A 192 11.96 -11.37 10.63
CA GLY A 192 11.30 -10.77 11.78
C GLY A 192 10.77 -9.36 11.50
N PHE A 193 9.82 -8.91 12.34
CA PHE A 193 9.22 -7.58 12.25
C PHE A 193 10.24 -6.45 12.10
N THR A 194 11.28 -6.41 12.96
CA THR A 194 12.29 -5.33 12.95
C THR A 194 13.04 -5.24 11.62
N GLU A 195 13.35 -6.39 11.02
CA GLU A 195 14.03 -6.43 9.74
C GLU A 195 13.11 -5.98 8.59
N VAL A 196 11.83 -6.34 8.65
CA VAL A 196 10.84 -5.88 7.66
C VAL A 196 10.65 -4.36 7.72
N VAL A 197 10.57 -3.77 8.92
CA VAL A 197 10.52 -2.31 9.09
C VAL A 197 11.75 -1.66 8.47
N LYS A 198 12.94 -2.17 8.79
CA LYS A 198 14.19 -1.67 8.21
C LYS A 198 14.19 -1.73 6.69
N ASN A 199 13.77 -2.85 6.10
CA ASN A 199 13.69 -3.01 4.64
C ASN A 199 12.70 -2.01 4.01
N ALA A 200 11.55 -1.78 4.66
CA ALA A 200 10.57 -0.79 4.18
C ALA A 200 11.15 0.63 4.18
N GLU A 201 11.87 1.01 5.25
CA GLU A 201 12.53 2.31 5.36
C GLU A 201 13.68 2.46 4.37
N GLU A 202 14.53 1.44 4.23
CA GLU A 202 15.65 1.43 3.28
C GLU A 202 15.19 1.54 1.82
N HIS A 203 14.06 0.96 1.48
CA HIS A 203 13.53 0.99 0.10
C HIS A 203 12.45 2.03 -0.14
N ASP A 204 12.21 2.93 0.82
CA ASP A 204 11.17 3.97 0.74
C ASP A 204 9.79 3.39 0.35
N VAL A 205 9.43 2.25 0.93
CA VAL A 205 8.14 1.61 0.71
C VAL A 205 7.20 1.93 1.87
N MET A 206 6.08 2.53 1.56
CA MET A 206 5.03 2.82 2.52
C MET A 206 4.18 1.58 2.78
N VAL A 207 3.88 1.27 4.03
CA VAL A 207 3.03 0.13 4.40
C VAL A 207 1.72 0.63 4.97
N PHE A 208 0.63 0.33 4.28
CA PHE A 208 -0.73 0.43 4.81
C PHE A 208 -1.17 -0.92 5.33
N ALA A 209 -1.89 -0.95 6.43
CA ALA A 209 -2.39 -2.19 6.99
C ALA A 209 -3.86 -2.08 7.41
N VAL A 210 -4.63 -3.10 7.08
CA VAL A 210 -5.99 -3.30 7.54
C VAL A 210 -6.03 -4.57 8.37
N GLY A 211 -6.28 -4.41 9.67
CA GLY A 211 -6.41 -5.49 10.62
C GLY A 211 -7.89 -5.79 10.91
N LEU A 212 -8.30 -7.04 10.82
CA LEU A 212 -9.63 -7.47 11.22
C LEU A 212 -9.55 -8.19 12.55
N ALA A 213 -10.11 -7.61 13.62
CA ALA A 213 -10.23 -8.28 14.90
C ALA A 213 -11.22 -9.46 14.76
N GLY A 214 -10.70 -10.68 14.89
CA GLY A 214 -11.42 -11.91 14.65
C GLY A 214 -11.96 -12.55 15.93
N ARG A 215 -13.05 -13.33 15.81
CA ARG A 215 -13.40 -14.34 16.81
C ARG A 215 -12.64 -15.61 16.45
N SER A 216 -11.62 -15.95 17.22
CA SER A 216 -10.97 -17.25 17.06
C SER A 216 -11.96 -18.34 17.46
N TYR A 217 -12.58 -18.99 16.48
CA TYR A 217 -13.31 -20.22 16.69
C TYR A 217 -12.31 -21.37 16.59
N TYR A 218 -11.63 -21.69 17.68
CA TYR A 218 -11.00 -23.00 17.82
C TYR A 218 -12.08 -23.98 18.29
N PRO A 219 -12.57 -24.92 17.46
CA PRO A 219 -13.26 -26.08 17.95
C PRO A 219 -12.24 -26.83 18.82
N GLY A 220 -12.53 -26.89 20.14
CA GLY A 220 -11.61 -27.41 21.14
C GLY A 220 -10.93 -28.69 20.69
N ARG A 221 -9.61 -28.67 20.54
CA ARG A 221 -8.81 -29.88 20.64
C ARG A 221 -8.90 -30.33 22.07
N GLY A 222 -9.91 -31.13 22.33
CA GLY A 222 -9.95 -31.97 23.53
C GLY A 222 -8.66 -32.78 23.59
N ARG A 223 -7.73 -32.39 24.46
CA ARG A 223 -6.60 -33.22 24.83
C ARG A 223 -7.16 -34.46 25.54
N GLY A 224 -7.54 -35.46 24.76
CA GLY A 224 -7.69 -36.79 25.24
C GLY A 224 -6.34 -37.43 25.47
N ARG A 225 -5.89 -37.49 26.71
CA ARG A 225 -5.09 -38.60 27.24
C ARG A 225 -4.96 -38.44 28.74
N GLY A 226 -5.58 -39.37 29.44
CA GLY A 226 -5.45 -39.53 30.87
C GLY A 226 -6.71 -40.07 31.47
N ALA A 227 -6.97 -41.37 31.30
CA ALA A 227 -7.97 -42.07 32.09
C ALA A 227 -7.57 -42.02 33.55
N SER A 228 -8.37 -41.34 34.38
CA SER A 228 -8.51 -41.72 35.79
C SER A 228 -9.99 -41.63 36.14
N VAL A 229 -10.47 -42.78 36.59
CA VAL A 229 -11.84 -43.08 37.03
C VAL A 229 -12.16 -42.25 38.27
N GLY A 230 -13.35 -41.61 38.27
CA GLY A 230 -14.08 -41.29 39.49
C GLY A 230 -14.10 -39.83 39.90
N ALA A 231 -15.17 -39.14 39.56
CA ALA A 231 -15.96 -38.30 40.45
C ALA A 231 -17.20 -37.76 39.74
N MET A 232 -18.37 -37.92 40.35
CA MET A 232 -19.69 -37.48 39.94
C MET A 232 -19.79 -35.97 39.72
N GLY A 233 -20.43 -35.59 38.62
CA GLY A 233 -21.43 -34.55 38.49
C GLY A 233 -21.10 -33.12 38.89
N THR A 234 -20.76 -32.28 37.89
CA THR A 234 -21.27 -30.89 37.82
C THR A 234 -21.64 -30.55 36.36
N PRO A 235 -22.94 -30.21 36.08
CA PRO A 235 -23.34 -29.70 34.78
C PRO A 235 -23.03 -28.21 34.76
N GLY A 236 -22.29 -27.74 33.77
CA GLY A 236 -22.10 -26.33 33.53
C GLY A 236 -20.63 -25.90 33.50
N GLY A 237 -19.80 -26.49 32.62
CA GLY A 237 -18.59 -25.83 32.14
C GLY A 237 -19.01 -24.63 31.28
N ILE A 238 -19.07 -23.45 31.90
CA ILE A 238 -19.10 -22.18 31.16
C ILE A 238 -17.81 -22.18 30.37
N GLY A 239 -17.89 -22.41 29.04
CA GLY A 239 -16.75 -22.29 28.15
C GLY A 239 -16.12 -20.92 28.36
N ALA A 240 -14.81 -20.88 28.48
CA ALA A 240 -14.11 -19.62 28.53
C ALA A 240 -14.62 -18.71 27.41
N PRO A 241 -14.84 -17.41 27.68
CA PRO A 241 -15.29 -16.48 26.65
C PRO A 241 -14.37 -16.61 25.43
N PRO A 242 -14.91 -16.53 24.20
CA PRO A 242 -14.05 -16.57 23.01
C PRO A 242 -13.01 -15.45 23.14
N GLU A 243 -11.73 -15.82 23.20
CA GLU A 243 -10.66 -14.86 23.12
C GLU A 243 -10.73 -14.20 21.74
N PHE A 244 -10.90 -12.89 21.72
CA PHE A 244 -10.77 -12.11 20.49
C PHE A 244 -9.30 -12.08 20.12
N GLU A 245 -8.92 -12.73 19.04
CA GLU A 245 -7.59 -12.62 18.48
C GLU A 245 -7.46 -11.22 17.86
N GLN A 246 -6.58 -10.42 18.44
CA GLN A 246 -6.26 -9.07 17.92
C GLN A 246 -5.29 -9.22 16.75
N PRO A 247 -5.40 -8.39 15.70
CA PRO A 247 -4.38 -8.33 14.67
C PRO A 247 -3.00 -8.04 15.22
N ASP A 248 -1.95 -8.47 14.50
CA ASP A 248 -0.56 -8.32 14.96
C ASP A 248 -0.23 -6.87 15.36
N ALA A 249 0.29 -6.70 16.58
CA ALA A 249 0.65 -5.39 17.15
C ALA A 249 1.77 -4.66 16.36
N GLY A 250 2.46 -5.34 15.46
CA GLY A 250 3.42 -4.76 14.53
C GLY A 250 2.75 -3.96 13.40
N LEU A 251 1.51 -4.28 13.02
CA LEU A 251 0.82 -3.60 11.91
C LEU A 251 0.71 -2.08 12.11
N PRO A 252 0.18 -1.54 13.22
CA PRO A 252 0.18 -0.10 13.44
C PRO A 252 1.58 0.49 13.52
N ARG A 253 2.56 -0.26 14.02
CA ARG A 253 3.95 0.21 14.18
C ARG A 253 4.65 0.37 12.84
N ILE A 254 4.55 -0.61 11.92
CA ILE A 254 5.15 -0.49 10.58
C ILE A 254 4.44 0.59 9.75
N ALA A 255 3.12 0.69 9.82
CA ALA A 255 2.37 1.75 9.16
C ALA A 255 2.86 3.13 9.62
N MET A 256 2.97 3.35 10.94
CA MET A 256 3.45 4.62 11.50
C MET A 256 4.91 4.92 11.14
N ALA A 257 5.80 3.93 11.12
CA ALA A 257 7.21 4.11 10.77
C ALA A 257 7.36 4.56 9.31
N THR A 258 6.60 3.94 8.41
CA THR A 258 6.69 4.17 6.95
C THR A 258 5.77 5.29 6.44
N GLY A 259 4.96 5.91 7.30
CA GLY A 259 4.01 6.97 6.93
C GLY A 259 2.70 6.49 6.33
N GLY A 260 2.46 5.18 6.33
CA GLY A 260 1.18 4.58 5.93
C GLY A 260 0.12 4.65 7.02
N GLY A 261 -1.07 4.15 6.71
CA GLY A 261 -2.22 4.09 7.62
C GLY A 261 -2.45 2.70 8.20
N TYR A 262 -2.97 2.65 9.42
CA TYR A 262 -3.51 1.43 10.03
C TYR A 262 -4.99 1.59 10.29
N PHE A 263 -5.77 0.61 9.84
CA PHE A 263 -7.22 0.57 10.01
C PHE A 263 -7.59 -0.74 10.71
N GLU A 264 -8.12 -0.62 11.91
CA GLU A 264 -8.61 -1.76 12.66
C GLU A 264 -10.12 -1.90 12.48
N LEU A 265 -10.56 -3.08 12.11
CA LEU A 265 -11.96 -3.40 11.89
C LEU A 265 -12.42 -4.43 12.90
N THR A 266 -13.59 -4.22 13.47
CA THR A 266 -14.28 -5.18 14.34
C THR A 266 -15.29 -6.03 13.57
N SER A 267 -15.52 -5.72 12.29
CA SER A 267 -16.44 -6.43 11.42
C SER A 267 -15.99 -6.39 9.97
N ALA A 268 -16.03 -7.53 9.30
CA ALA A 268 -15.74 -7.65 7.88
C ALA A 268 -16.71 -6.87 6.97
N ASN A 269 -17.89 -6.51 7.47
CA ASN A 269 -18.88 -5.74 6.71
C ASN A 269 -18.39 -4.33 6.32
N ASN A 270 -17.40 -3.80 7.04
CA ASN A 270 -16.82 -2.48 6.77
C ASN A 270 -15.61 -2.51 5.82
N LEU A 271 -15.22 -3.69 5.32
CA LEU A 271 -14.03 -3.87 4.49
C LEU A 271 -14.07 -3.00 3.23
N GLY A 272 -15.14 -3.03 2.45
CA GLY A 272 -15.28 -2.22 1.22
C GLY A 272 -15.10 -0.73 1.50
N THR A 273 -15.78 -0.20 2.51
CA THR A 273 -15.67 1.20 2.91
C THR A 273 -14.23 1.54 3.31
N THR A 274 -13.55 0.65 4.05
CA THR A 274 -12.17 0.85 4.48
C THR A 274 -11.19 0.84 3.32
N PHE A 275 -11.30 -0.13 2.40
CA PHE A 275 -10.45 -0.16 1.21
C PHE A 275 -10.67 1.06 0.32
N SER A 276 -11.90 1.54 0.21
CA SER A 276 -12.22 2.80 -0.47
C SER A 276 -11.57 4.00 0.20
N ALA A 277 -11.60 4.05 1.54
CA ALA A 277 -10.94 5.11 2.30
C ALA A 277 -9.42 5.08 2.12
N VAL A 278 -8.80 3.89 2.13
CA VAL A 278 -7.37 3.71 1.85
C VAL A 278 -7.00 4.21 0.45
N ALA A 279 -7.76 3.83 -0.59
CA ALA A 279 -7.52 4.30 -1.95
C ALA A 279 -7.62 5.83 -2.05
N ASN A 280 -8.66 6.41 -1.43
CA ASN A 280 -8.86 7.86 -1.41
C ASN A 280 -7.73 8.57 -0.66
N GLU A 281 -7.26 8.03 0.45
CA GLU A 281 -6.14 8.61 1.19
C GLU A 281 -4.85 8.55 0.38
N LEU A 282 -4.56 7.42 -0.24
CA LEU A 282 -3.38 7.25 -1.09
C LEU A 282 -3.32 8.31 -2.20
N HIS A 283 -4.43 8.68 -2.80
CA HIS A 283 -4.47 9.68 -3.87
C HIS A 283 -4.50 11.13 -3.38
N ARG A 284 -4.69 11.37 -2.07
CA ARG A 284 -4.79 12.72 -1.49
C ARG A 284 -3.62 13.11 -0.60
N GLN A 285 -2.53 12.36 -0.62
CA GLN A 285 -1.33 12.73 0.11
C GLN A 285 -0.59 13.87 -0.59
N TYR A 286 -0.09 14.82 0.19
CA TYR A 286 0.85 15.82 -0.29
C TYR A 286 2.20 15.17 -0.57
N ALA A 287 2.84 15.55 -1.68
CA ALA A 287 4.19 15.15 -2.01
C ALA A 287 5.13 16.33 -1.77
N LEU A 288 6.04 16.19 -0.82
CA LEU A 288 7.06 17.16 -0.50
C LEU A 288 8.42 16.61 -0.91
N ALA A 289 9.38 17.48 -1.23
CA ALA A 289 10.78 17.07 -1.31
C ALA A 289 11.68 18.13 -0.70
N PHE A 290 12.81 17.67 -0.16
CA PHE A 290 13.89 18.52 0.32
C PHE A 290 15.24 17.89 0.00
N THR A 291 16.30 18.69 0.00
CA THR A 291 17.68 18.22 -0.18
C THR A 291 18.33 18.09 1.19
N PRO A 292 18.73 16.88 1.62
CA PRO A 292 19.43 16.68 2.89
C PRO A 292 20.74 17.48 2.93
N PRO A 293 21.15 17.98 4.10
CA PRO A 293 22.42 18.70 4.23
C PRO A 293 23.63 17.78 4.08
N THR A 294 23.46 16.49 4.31
CA THR A 294 24.53 15.45 4.20
C THR A 294 23.95 14.18 3.59
N PHE A 295 24.80 13.47 2.83
CA PHE A 295 24.52 12.16 2.22
C PHE A 295 25.50 11.14 2.82
N ASP A 296 25.34 10.87 4.10
CA ASP A 296 26.30 10.10 4.92
C ASP A 296 25.96 8.61 5.00
N GLY A 297 24.92 8.16 4.30
CA GLY A 297 24.47 6.76 4.29
C GLY A 297 23.73 6.34 5.58
N LYS A 298 23.51 7.26 6.51
CA LYS A 298 22.86 6.95 7.79
C LYS A 298 21.36 7.18 7.74
N THR A 299 20.67 6.58 8.70
CA THR A 299 19.26 6.86 8.94
C THR A 299 19.12 8.18 9.69
N HIS A 300 18.36 9.11 9.10
CA HIS A 300 18.02 10.41 9.68
C HIS A 300 16.60 10.39 10.20
N ARG A 301 16.36 11.13 11.28
CA ARG A 301 15.01 11.37 11.79
C ARG A 301 14.33 12.43 10.94
N LEU A 302 13.15 12.12 10.44
CA LEU A 302 12.29 13.00 9.66
C LEU A 302 11.07 13.41 10.47
N GLU A 303 10.74 14.70 10.46
CA GLU A 303 9.53 15.21 11.06
C GLU A 303 8.87 16.21 10.11
N VAL A 304 7.57 16.05 9.91
CA VAL A 304 6.74 17.01 9.15
C VAL A 304 5.70 17.61 10.09
N ARG A 305 5.60 18.92 10.10
CA ARG A 305 4.60 19.67 10.84
C ARG A 305 3.74 20.50 9.90
N VAL A 306 2.51 20.74 10.29
CA VAL A 306 1.61 21.73 9.68
C VAL A 306 1.39 22.85 10.67
N ARG A 307 1.44 24.09 10.19
CA ARG A 307 1.31 25.30 11.03
C ARG A 307 -0.09 25.51 11.55
N SER A 308 -1.11 25.05 10.81
CA SER A 308 -2.51 25.22 11.19
C SER A 308 -2.84 24.39 12.43
N PRO A 309 -3.37 25.01 13.52
CA PRO A 309 -3.75 24.27 14.71
C PRO A 309 -4.91 23.30 14.43
N GLY A 310 -4.99 22.21 15.19
CA GLY A 310 -6.03 21.19 15.05
C GLY A 310 -5.80 20.20 13.91
N LEU A 311 -4.77 20.39 13.07
CA LEU A 311 -4.42 19.44 12.01
C LEU A 311 -3.36 18.44 12.50
N LYS A 312 -3.51 17.19 12.05
CA LYS A 312 -2.58 16.09 12.32
C LYS A 312 -1.88 15.68 11.04
N THR A 313 -0.56 15.48 11.12
CA THR A 313 0.24 15.00 10.01
C THR A 313 0.66 13.54 10.23
N ARG A 314 0.66 12.77 9.16
CA ARG A 314 1.26 11.45 9.10
C ARG A 314 2.20 11.36 7.91
N ALA A 315 3.46 11.06 8.20
CA ALA A 315 4.54 10.86 7.24
C ALA A 315 5.52 9.84 7.82
N ARG A 316 6.42 9.31 7.01
CA ARG A 316 7.50 8.46 7.51
C ARG A 316 8.34 9.18 8.56
N LYS A 317 8.87 8.44 9.53
CA LYS A 317 9.62 9.00 10.67
C LYS A 317 11.12 9.08 10.42
N THR A 318 11.59 8.36 9.43
CA THR A 318 13.02 8.25 9.10
C THR A 318 13.21 8.15 7.58
N TYR A 319 14.44 8.38 7.15
CA TYR A 319 14.90 8.10 5.79
C TYR A 319 16.39 7.80 5.82
N VAL A 320 16.92 7.10 4.83
CA VAL A 320 18.36 6.87 4.67
C VAL A 320 18.93 7.96 3.76
N ALA A 321 19.87 8.75 4.27
CA ALA A 321 20.58 9.79 3.50
C ALA A 321 21.63 9.13 2.61
N ARG A 322 21.19 8.51 1.49
CA ARG A 322 22.06 7.71 0.62
C ARG A 322 23.12 8.57 -0.05
N PRO A 323 24.42 8.18 0.01
CA PRO A 323 25.44 8.79 -0.84
C PRO A 323 25.10 8.52 -2.30
N ASP A 324 25.46 9.48 -3.18
CA ASP A 324 25.36 9.26 -4.62
C ASP A 324 26.14 7.98 -4.99
N VAL A 325 25.49 7.04 -5.61
CA VAL A 325 26.19 5.95 -6.31
C VAL A 325 26.74 6.60 -7.58
N LEU A 326 28.04 6.87 -7.59
CA LEU A 326 28.79 7.32 -8.76
C LEU A 326 28.74 6.29 -9.89
#